data_1d91d5b36913620e0cb2b6ef59ca3dc7
#
_entry.id   1d91d5b36913620e0cb2b6ef59ca3dc7
#
_cell.length_a   1.000
_cell.length_b   1.000
_cell.length_c   1.000
_cell.angle_alpha   90.00
_cell.angle_beta   90.00
_cell.angle_gamma   90.00
#
_symmetry.space_group_name_H-M   'P 1'
#
loop_
_entity.id
_entity.type
_entity.pdbx_description
1 polymer ?
#
loop_
_entity_poly.entity_id
_entity_poly.type
_entity_poly.pdbx_seq_one_letter_code
_entity_poly.pdbx_strand_id
1 'polypeptide(L)'
;MKHILVVEDDSFLNKMLSYNLTADGYEITSVLNARTAAEALRSREFDLVLLDINLPDGNGYDLCKLIKPEHPDTIVIFLTAND
;
A
#
# COMPACT_ATOMS: atom_id res chain seq x y z
N MET A 1 13.26 7.70 -9.16
CA MET A 1 13.11 6.76 -8.04
C MET A 1 11.69 6.29 -7.95
N LYS A 2 11.49 4.99 -7.81
CA LYS A 2 10.14 4.44 -7.71
C LYS A 2 9.55 4.73 -6.35
N HIS A 3 8.27 5.03 -6.33
CA HIS A 3 7.56 5.32 -5.09
C HIS A 3 6.54 4.21 -4.81
N ILE A 4 6.63 3.63 -3.62
CA ILE A 4 5.80 2.50 -3.23
C ILE A 4 4.97 2.87 -2.01
N LEU A 5 3.69 2.54 -2.07
CA LEU A 5 2.78 2.67 -0.93
C LEU A 5 2.63 1.30 -0.29
N VAL A 6 2.88 1.22 1.01
CA VAL A 6 2.71 -0.01 1.78
C VAL A 6 1.50 0.16 2.69
N VAL A 7 0.49 -0.68 2.49
CA VAL A 7 -0.75 -0.66 3.28
C VAL A 7 -0.84 -1.97 4.05
N GLU A 8 -0.48 -1.93 5.31
CA GLU A 8 -0.41 -3.11 6.15
C GLU A 8 -0.66 -2.72 7.60
N ASP A 9 -1.66 -3.31 8.25
CA ASP A 9 -2.03 -2.91 9.61
C ASP A 9 -1.14 -3.52 10.69
N ASP A 10 -0.43 -4.61 10.39
CA ASP A 10 0.56 -5.15 11.32
C ASP A 10 1.78 -4.23 11.29
N SER A 11 1.99 -3.49 12.38
CA SER A 11 3.02 -2.46 12.38
C SER A 11 4.43 -3.04 12.25
N PHE A 12 4.65 -4.23 12.78
CA PHE A 12 5.96 -4.88 12.66
C PHE A 12 6.25 -5.26 11.20
N LEU A 13 5.31 -5.91 10.56
CA LEU A 13 5.46 -6.29 9.16
C LEU A 13 5.57 -5.07 8.27
N ASN A 14 4.78 -4.03 8.55
CA ASN A 14 4.84 -2.79 7.81
C ASN A 14 6.24 -2.18 7.89
N LYS A 15 6.81 -2.13 9.09
CA LYS A 15 8.14 -1.58 9.28
C LYS A 15 9.21 -2.42 8.58
N MET A 16 9.08 -3.75 8.62
CA MET A 16 10.03 -4.62 7.96
C MET A 16 10.02 -4.40 6.45
N LEU A 17 8.83 -4.37 5.86
CA LEU A 17 8.71 -4.14 4.43
C LEU A 17 9.28 -2.78 4.04
N SER A 18 8.91 -1.76 4.82
CA SER A 18 9.36 -0.39 4.54
C SER A 18 10.87 -0.27 4.63
N TYR A 19 11.45 -0.89 5.65
CA TYR A 19 12.89 -0.83 5.85
C TYR A 19 13.63 -1.51 4.69
N ASN A 20 13.19 -2.71 4.32
CA ASN A 20 13.87 -3.48 3.28
C ASN A 20 13.76 -2.79 1.93
N LEU A 21 12.59 -2.25 1.61
CA LEU A 21 12.39 -1.58 0.33
C LEU A 21 13.14 -0.25 0.27
N THR A 22 13.20 0.47 1.38
CA THR A 22 13.98 1.70 1.44
C THR A 22 15.47 1.38 1.23
N ALA A 23 15.94 0.30 1.81
CA ALA A 23 17.34 -0.10 1.66
C ALA A 23 17.66 -0.44 0.20
N ASP A 24 16.65 -0.91 -0.56
CA ASP A 24 16.83 -1.21 -1.98
C ASP A 24 16.71 0.02 -2.87
N GLY A 25 16.50 1.19 -2.32
CA GLY A 25 16.50 2.42 -3.08
C GLY A 25 15.13 2.97 -3.45
N TYR A 26 14.05 2.35 -2.95
CA TYR A 26 12.70 2.84 -3.22
C TYR A 26 12.30 3.91 -2.23
N GLU A 27 11.44 4.82 -2.67
CA GLU A 27 10.85 5.79 -1.78
C GLU A 27 9.54 5.22 -1.25
N ILE A 28 9.38 5.17 0.06
CA ILE A 28 8.28 4.45 0.68
C ILE A 28 7.37 5.40 1.45
N THR A 29 6.07 5.25 1.24
CA THR A 29 5.04 5.80 2.11
C THR A 29 4.33 4.61 2.72
N SER A 30 4.24 4.56 4.05
CA SER A 30 3.59 3.43 4.71
C SER A 30 2.41 3.92 5.53
N VAL A 31 1.32 3.17 5.44
CA VAL A 31 0.09 3.49 6.17
C VAL A 31 -0.46 2.20 6.76
N LEU A 32 -1.35 2.32 7.73
CA LEU A 32 -1.79 1.18 8.51
C LEU A 32 -3.26 0.80 8.27
N ASN A 33 -3.98 1.59 7.48
CA ASN A 33 -5.40 1.31 7.27
C ASN A 33 -5.87 1.88 5.93
N ALA A 34 -7.12 1.57 5.59
CA ALA A 34 -7.66 1.95 4.28
C ALA A 34 -7.86 3.46 4.15
N ARG A 35 -8.28 4.12 5.24
CA ARG A 35 -8.53 5.56 5.20
C ARG A 35 -7.25 6.34 4.89
N THR A 36 -6.17 6.03 5.58
CA THR A 36 -4.92 6.73 5.34
C THR A 36 -4.33 6.36 3.98
N ALA A 37 -4.58 5.13 3.51
CA ALA A 37 -4.16 4.75 2.17
C ALA A 37 -4.88 5.59 1.11
N ALA A 38 -6.19 5.79 1.28
CA ALA A 38 -6.95 6.60 0.34
C ALA A 38 -6.47 8.05 0.34
N GLU A 39 -6.14 8.58 1.51
CA GLU A 39 -5.60 9.93 1.61
C GLU A 39 -4.27 10.05 0.87
N ALA A 40 -3.40 9.07 1.03
CA ALA A 40 -2.10 9.08 0.36
C ALA A 40 -2.28 9.04 -1.16
N LEU A 41 -3.21 8.22 -1.62
CA LEU A 41 -3.46 8.07 -3.07
C LEU A 41 -4.05 9.34 -3.68
N ARG A 42 -4.75 10.15 -2.90
CA ARG A 42 -5.25 11.43 -3.39
C ARG A 42 -4.16 12.48 -3.47
N SER A 43 -3.11 12.35 -2.67
CA SER A 43 -2.10 13.39 -2.58
C SER A 43 -0.91 13.16 -3.50
N ARG A 44 -0.69 11.95 -3.99
CA ARG A 44 0.45 11.70 -4.86
C ARG A 44 0.27 10.41 -5.65
N GLU A 45 1.12 10.27 -6.69
CA GLU A 45 1.14 9.06 -7.51
C GLU A 45 2.12 8.05 -6.93
N PHE A 46 1.77 6.78 -7.08
CA PHE A 46 2.65 5.67 -6.68
C PHE A 46 2.85 4.74 -7.87
N ASP A 47 4.03 4.16 -7.95
CA ASP A 47 4.32 3.18 -8.99
C ASP A 47 3.78 1.81 -8.60
N LEU A 48 3.76 1.52 -7.31
CA LEU A 48 3.36 0.22 -6.79
C LEU A 48 2.67 0.40 -5.45
N VAL A 49 1.64 -0.39 -5.21
CA VAL A 49 0.96 -0.45 -3.92
C VAL A 49 1.03 -1.88 -3.42
N LEU A 50 1.62 -2.09 -2.26
CA LEU A 50 1.57 -3.37 -1.56
C LEU A 50 0.41 -3.28 -0.57
N LEU A 51 -0.58 -4.13 -0.74
CA LEU A 51 -1.87 -3.95 -0.11
C LEU A 51 -2.34 -5.20 0.59
N ASP A 52 -2.52 -5.10 1.90
CA ASP A 52 -3.11 -6.20 2.67
C ASP A 52 -4.60 -6.28 2.37
N ILE A 53 -5.12 -7.51 2.28
CA ILE A 53 -6.53 -7.72 2.00
C ILE A 53 -7.39 -7.34 3.19
N ASN A 54 -6.96 -7.72 4.40
CA ASN A 54 -7.74 -7.49 5.60
C ASN A 54 -7.21 -6.28 6.36
N LEU A 55 -7.92 -5.17 6.26
CA LEU A 55 -7.56 -3.94 6.94
C LEU A 55 -8.57 -3.66 8.05
N PRO A 56 -8.16 -2.95 9.12
CA PRO A 56 -9.05 -2.74 10.27
C PRO A 56 -10.31 -1.94 9.91
N ASP A 57 -10.24 -1.10 8.90
CA ASP A 57 -11.35 -0.23 8.52
C ASP A 57 -11.83 -0.49 7.11
N GLY A 58 -11.51 -1.66 6.54
CA GLY A 58 -11.99 -1.95 5.20
C GLY A 58 -11.35 -3.19 4.61
N ASN A 59 -11.52 -3.33 3.33
CA ASN A 59 -11.09 -4.49 2.58
C ASN A 59 -10.17 -4.03 1.47
N GLY A 60 -9.03 -4.70 1.33
CA GLY A 60 -8.04 -4.34 0.31
C GLY A 60 -8.59 -4.41 -1.10
N TYR A 61 -9.48 -5.37 -1.37
CA TYR A 61 -10.08 -5.46 -2.71
C TYR A 61 -10.91 -4.22 -3.04
N ASP A 62 -11.66 -3.73 -2.07
CA ASP A 62 -12.46 -2.51 -2.28
C ASP A 62 -11.57 -1.30 -2.53
N LEU A 63 -10.47 -1.22 -1.79
CA LEU A 63 -9.51 -0.14 -2.01
C LEU A 63 -8.91 -0.22 -3.41
N CYS A 64 -8.60 -1.43 -3.88
CA CYS A 64 -8.07 -1.63 -5.21
C CYS A 64 -9.04 -1.13 -6.29
N LYS A 65 -10.34 -1.35 -6.08
CA LYS A 65 -11.35 -0.86 -7.01
C LYS A 65 -11.38 0.66 -7.08
N LEU A 66 -11.02 1.33 -5.98
CA LEU A 66 -10.92 2.79 -5.98
C LEU A 66 -9.65 3.27 -6.65
N ILE A 67 -8.57 2.50 -6.52
CA ILE A 67 -7.28 2.88 -7.07
C ILE A 67 -7.26 2.82 -8.59
N LYS A 68 -7.72 1.72 -9.16
CA LYS A 68 -7.48 1.44 -10.59
C LYS A 68 -8.08 2.48 -11.53
N PRO A 69 -9.30 2.97 -11.32
CA PRO A 69 -9.84 3.96 -12.27
C PRO A 69 -9.06 5.27 -12.31
N GLU A 70 -8.52 5.70 -11.16
CA GLU A 70 -7.83 6.99 -11.07
C GLU A 70 -6.33 6.85 -11.21
N HIS A 71 -5.79 5.63 -11.02
CA HIS A 71 -4.37 5.37 -11.10
C HIS A 71 -4.14 4.12 -11.96
N PRO A 72 -4.49 4.18 -13.25
CA PRO A 72 -4.48 2.97 -14.08
C PRO A 72 -3.10 2.37 -14.28
N ASP A 73 -2.04 3.16 -14.13
CA ASP A 73 -0.68 2.68 -14.32
C ASP A 73 -0.03 2.17 -13.03
N THR A 74 -0.71 2.31 -11.90
CA THR A 74 -0.19 1.84 -10.63
C THR A 74 -0.38 0.33 -10.52
N ILE A 75 0.70 -0.38 -10.20
CA ILE A 75 0.64 -1.82 -10.02
C ILE A 75 0.22 -2.10 -8.58
N VAL A 76 -0.77 -2.97 -8.40
CA VAL A 76 -1.23 -3.35 -7.07
C VAL A 76 -0.88 -4.82 -6.83
N ILE A 77 -0.14 -5.07 -5.75
CA ILE A 77 0.20 -6.43 -5.35
C ILE A 77 -0.40 -6.67 -3.98
N PHE A 78 -1.20 -7.72 -3.86
CA PHE A 78 -1.82 -8.07 -2.59
C PHE A 78 -0.85 -8.85 -1.73
N LEU A 79 -0.78 -8.46 -0.46
CA LEU A 79 -0.08 -9.22 0.54
C LEU A 79 -1.05 -10.26 1.06
N THR A 80 -0.73 -11.53 0.90
CA THR A 80 -1.66 -12.56 1.31
C THR A 80 -1.65 -12.67 2.81
N ALA A 81 -2.84 -12.62 3.34
CA ALA A 81 -3.00 -12.97 4.73
C ALA A 81 -2.90 -14.46 4.80
N ASN A 82 -2.02 -14.90 5.60
CA ASN A 82 -1.83 -16.28 5.71
C ASN A 82 -2.57 -16.80 6.87
N ASP A 83 -3.54 -17.51 6.71
CA ASP A 83 -4.22 -17.99 7.86
C ASP A 83 -4.34 -19.44 7.94
#